data_d4fe9e9991010b4bcb31f306a29c25f2
#
_entry.id   d4fe9e9991010b4bcb31f306a29c25f2
#
_cell.length_a   1.000
_cell.length_b   1.000
_cell.length_c   1.000
_cell.angle_alpha   90.00
_cell.angle_beta   90.00
_cell.angle_gamma   90.00
#
_symmetry.space_group_name_H-M   'P 1'
#
loop_
_entity.id
_entity.type
_entity.pdbx_description
1 polymer ?
#
loop_
_entity_poly.entity_id
_entity_poly.type
_entity_poly.pdbx_seq_one_letter_code
_entity_poly.pdbx_strand_id
1 'polypeptide(L)'
;MAASLSPDPNLGGLRQADRFFKGMGFKVLGLRVSPADYTANGVVLTALLPQIGWKNVYGLIGLSWATNPTGTPQTWTLKPFVMVYDALNKTLRAYKGSAGALVEIAGADIAANDLVRVIVVGG
;
A
#
# COMPACT_ATOMS: atom_id res chain seq x y z
N MET A 1 -6.05 -11.14 8.72
CA MET A 1 -4.60 -11.15 8.49
C MET A 1 -4.07 -9.74 8.68
N ALA A 2 -2.97 -9.59 9.36
CA ALA A 2 -2.36 -8.28 9.53
C ALA A 2 -1.71 -7.80 8.23
N ALA A 3 -1.66 -6.48 8.03
CA ALA A 3 -0.96 -5.89 6.91
C ALA A 3 0.53 -6.25 6.94
N SER A 4 1.14 -6.39 5.79
CA SER A 4 2.55 -6.69 5.67
C SER A 4 3.19 -5.92 4.51
N LEU A 5 4.46 -5.57 4.66
CA LEU A 5 5.26 -4.95 3.61
C LEU A 5 6.35 -5.90 3.16
N SER A 6 6.58 -5.95 1.87
CA SER A 6 7.70 -6.70 1.30
C SER A 6 8.11 -6.09 -0.03
N PRO A 7 9.36 -6.32 -0.50
CA PRO A 7 9.70 -6.00 -1.87
C PRO A 7 8.71 -6.68 -2.83
N ASP A 8 8.25 -5.95 -3.84
CA ASP A 8 7.28 -6.50 -4.79
C ASP A 8 7.95 -7.55 -5.66
N PRO A 9 7.60 -8.85 -5.55
CA PRO A 9 8.26 -9.90 -6.31
C PRO A 9 7.94 -9.85 -7.81
N ASN A 10 6.90 -9.12 -8.20
CA ASN A 10 6.50 -9.03 -9.60
C ASN A 10 7.31 -8.00 -10.39
N LEU A 11 8.16 -7.24 -9.72
CA LEU A 11 9.07 -6.30 -10.38
C LEU A 11 10.34 -6.95 -10.88
N GLY A 12 10.54 -8.24 -10.63
CA GLY A 12 11.57 -9.11 -11.16
C GLY A 12 12.92 -8.45 -11.45
N GLY A 13 13.87 -8.54 -10.56
CA GLY A 13 15.21 -8.01 -10.78
C GLY A 13 15.36 -6.50 -10.77
N LEU A 14 14.26 -5.75 -10.64
CA LEU A 14 14.35 -4.31 -10.51
C LEU A 14 15.05 -3.94 -9.21
N ARG A 15 16.13 -3.19 -9.33
CA ARG A 15 16.86 -2.73 -8.14
C ARG A 15 16.15 -1.52 -7.55
N GLN A 16 16.09 -1.50 -6.23
CA GLN A 16 15.52 -0.39 -5.47
C GLN A 16 16.64 0.46 -4.91
N ALA A 17 16.48 1.78 -4.96
CA ALA A 17 17.41 2.69 -4.35
C ALA A 17 17.13 2.80 -2.86
N ASP A 18 17.98 2.23 -2.04
CA ASP A 18 17.83 2.29 -0.58
C ASP A 18 18.19 3.67 -0.02
N ARG A 19 18.84 4.51 -0.80
CA ARG A 19 19.23 5.86 -0.41
C ARG A 19 19.34 6.79 -1.60
N PHE A 20 18.69 7.95 -1.52
CA PHE A 20 18.95 9.12 -2.37
C PHE A 20 19.96 10.05 -1.69
N PHE A 21 19.73 10.27 -0.39
CA PHE A 21 20.52 11.15 0.45
C PHE A 21 20.82 10.40 1.75
N LYS A 22 21.70 10.98 2.57
CA LYS A 22 21.98 10.41 3.89
C LYS A 22 20.68 10.23 4.68
N GLY A 23 20.38 9.02 5.08
CA GLY A 23 19.21 8.68 5.87
C GLY A 23 17.88 8.64 5.10
N MET A 24 17.92 8.78 3.78
CA MET A 24 16.72 8.73 2.95
C MET A 24 16.91 7.80 1.76
N GLY A 25 15.90 7.00 1.48
CA GLY A 25 15.86 6.12 0.33
C GLY A 25 14.45 5.92 -0.18
N PHE A 26 14.29 5.07 -1.19
CA PHE A 26 12.98 4.64 -1.61
C PHE A 26 12.95 3.12 -1.86
N LYS A 27 11.75 2.56 -1.73
CA LYS A 27 11.50 1.15 -2.05
C LYS A 27 10.17 1.02 -2.77
N VAL A 28 10.14 0.12 -3.74
CA VAL A 28 8.88 -0.31 -4.37
C VAL A 28 8.43 -1.55 -3.64
N LEU A 29 7.26 -1.48 -3.03
CA LEU A 29 6.79 -2.48 -2.09
C LEU A 29 5.42 -3.02 -2.45
N GLY A 30 5.17 -4.27 -2.07
CA GLY A 30 3.84 -4.84 -2.02
C GLY A 30 3.30 -4.75 -0.59
N LEU A 31 2.15 -4.13 -0.43
CA LEU A 31 1.44 -4.04 0.85
C LEU A 31 0.22 -4.96 0.80
N ARG A 32 0.22 -6.00 1.62
CA ARG A 32 -0.94 -6.88 1.78
C ARG A 32 -1.89 -6.28 2.80
N VAL A 33 -3.14 -6.11 2.40
CA VAL A 33 -4.16 -5.46 3.21
C VAL A 33 -5.40 -6.33 3.27
N SER A 34 -5.97 -6.46 4.46
CA SER A 34 -7.25 -7.12 4.70
C SER A 34 -8.25 -6.10 5.28
N PRO A 35 -9.56 -6.39 5.28
CA PRO A 35 -10.57 -5.42 5.72
C PRO A 35 -10.29 -4.80 7.09
N ALA A 36 -9.81 -5.59 8.04
CA ALA A 36 -9.53 -5.10 9.41
C ALA A 36 -8.33 -4.16 9.49
N ASP A 37 -7.48 -4.10 8.46
CA ASP A 37 -6.29 -3.26 8.46
C ASP A 37 -6.60 -1.79 8.15
N TYR A 38 -7.76 -1.53 7.54
CA TYR A 38 -8.17 -0.16 7.22
C TYR A 38 -8.97 0.41 8.38
N THR A 39 -8.31 1.27 9.15
CA THR A 39 -8.92 1.92 10.32
C THR A 39 -9.57 3.25 9.92
N ALA A 40 -10.09 4.00 10.90
CA ALA A 40 -10.69 5.32 10.67
C ALA A 40 -9.73 6.31 9.98
N ASN A 41 -8.41 6.10 10.15
CA ASN A 41 -7.37 6.96 9.55
C ASN A 41 -6.65 6.31 8.37
N GLY A 42 -7.11 5.17 7.90
CA GLY A 42 -6.48 4.42 6.82
C GLY A 42 -5.61 3.27 7.32
N VAL A 43 -4.70 2.81 6.47
CA VAL A 43 -3.78 1.72 6.83
C VAL A 43 -2.56 2.29 7.53
N VAL A 44 -2.32 1.87 8.77
CA VAL A 44 -1.17 2.32 9.56
C VAL A 44 0.12 1.76 8.99
N LEU A 45 1.06 2.62 8.63
CA LEU A 45 2.32 2.23 8.03
C LEU A 45 3.46 2.08 9.03
N THR A 46 3.44 2.87 10.10
CA THR A 46 4.54 2.90 11.08
C THR A 46 4.83 1.54 11.71
N ALA A 47 3.78 0.75 11.98
CA ALA A 47 3.94 -0.59 12.52
C ALA A 47 4.55 -1.59 11.53
N LEU A 48 4.57 -1.24 10.24
CA LEU A 48 5.08 -2.11 9.17
C LEU A 48 6.53 -1.82 8.80
N LEU A 49 7.03 -0.64 9.15
CA LEU A 49 8.39 -0.21 8.78
C LEU A 49 9.50 -1.15 9.27
N PRO A 50 9.42 -1.76 10.47
CA PRO A 50 10.44 -2.71 10.89
C PRO A 50 10.59 -3.91 9.96
N GLN A 51 9.56 -4.26 9.20
CA GLN A 51 9.61 -5.37 8.23
C GLN A 51 10.58 -5.10 7.08
N ILE A 52 10.88 -3.83 6.82
CA ILE A 52 11.83 -3.41 5.78
C ILE A 52 13.07 -2.70 6.36
N GLY A 53 13.23 -2.71 7.67
CA GLY A 53 14.38 -2.10 8.33
C GLY A 53 14.37 -0.59 8.40
N TRP A 54 13.22 0.05 8.21
CA TRP A 54 13.08 1.50 8.26
C TRP A 54 12.38 1.96 9.53
N LYS A 55 12.62 3.23 9.89
CA LYS A 55 11.99 3.89 11.04
C LYS A 55 11.03 4.99 10.65
N ASN A 56 11.20 5.56 9.45
CA ASN A 56 10.45 6.74 9.03
C ASN A 56 9.86 6.56 7.64
N VAL A 57 8.68 7.13 7.43
CA VAL A 57 8.07 7.35 6.12
C VAL A 57 7.96 8.85 5.91
N TYR A 58 8.53 9.32 4.81
CA TYR A 58 8.43 10.74 4.42
C TYR A 58 7.39 10.96 3.33
N GLY A 59 7.10 9.95 2.55
CA GLY A 59 6.08 10.00 1.52
C GLY A 59 5.78 8.63 0.95
N LEU A 60 4.65 8.57 0.24
CA LEU A 60 4.22 7.35 -0.41
C LEU A 60 3.45 7.68 -1.68
N ILE A 61 3.71 6.92 -2.72
CA ILE A 61 2.97 7.00 -3.97
C ILE A 61 2.30 5.64 -4.19
N GLY A 62 0.98 5.63 -4.33
CA GLY A 62 0.24 4.42 -4.67
C GLY A 62 0.32 4.14 -6.16
N LEU A 63 0.63 2.92 -6.53
CA LEU A 63 0.74 2.50 -7.92
C LEU A 63 -0.48 1.72 -8.38
N SER A 64 -0.94 0.74 -7.61
CA SER A 64 -2.10 -0.06 -7.95
C SER A 64 -2.70 -0.73 -6.73
N TRP A 65 -3.98 -1.04 -6.81
CA TRP A 65 -4.71 -1.83 -5.82
C TRP A 65 -5.39 -2.97 -6.54
N ALA A 66 -5.14 -4.20 -6.14
CA ALA A 66 -5.68 -5.37 -6.81
C ALA A 66 -6.19 -6.40 -5.81
N THR A 67 -7.31 -7.03 -6.15
CA THR A 67 -7.83 -8.16 -5.41
C THR A 67 -7.00 -9.40 -5.72
N ASN A 68 -6.77 -10.25 -4.72
CA ASN A 68 -6.07 -11.52 -4.89
C ASN A 68 -6.63 -12.31 -6.06
N PRO A 69 -5.77 -13.02 -6.80
CA PRO A 69 -6.22 -13.90 -7.86
C PRO A 69 -7.17 -14.97 -7.34
N THR A 70 -8.24 -15.20 -8.07
CA THR A 70 -9.20 -16.25 -7.81
C THR A 70 -9.51 -17.01 -9.11
N GLY A 71 -10.05 -18.22 -8.97
CA GLY A 71 -10.47 -19.02 -10.12
C GLY A 71 -9.33 -19.77 -10.80
N THR A 72 -9.65 -20.36 -11.93
CA THR A 72 -8.72 -21.13 -12.76
C THR A 72 -8.93 -20.75 -14.22
N PRO A 73 -8.00 -20.03 -14.88
CA PRO A 73 -6.74 -19.50 -14.32
C PRO A 73 -6.96 -18.38 -13.31
N GLN A 74 -5.99 -18.18 -12.44
CA GLN A 74 -6.05 -17.08 -11.47
C GLN A 74 -5.87 -15.74 -12.19
N THR A 75 -6.73 -14.79 -11.87
CA THR A 75 -6.70 -13.44 -12.45
C THR A 75 -6.78 -12.39 -11.35
N TRP A 76 -5.99 -11.32 -11.50
CA TRP A 76 -6.06 -10.16 -10.62
C TRP A 76 -7.18 -9.24 -11.08
N THR A 77 -7.92 -8.70 -10.13
CA THR A 77 -8.94 -7.68 -10.40
C THR A 77 -8.45 -6.35 -9.82
N LEU A 78 -8.20 -5.39 -10.71
CA LEU A 78 -7.79 -4.05 -10.29
C LEU A 78 -8.97 -3.29 -9.70
N LYS A 79 -8.71 -2.57 -8.61
CA LYS A 79 -9.68 -1.66 -7.99
C LYS A 79 -9.25 -0.22 -8.30
N PRO A 80 -10.15 0.62 -8.82
CA PRO A 80 -9.82 1.98 -9.21
C PRO A 80 -9.83 2.93 -8.01
N PHE A 81 -9.02 2.62 -7.00
CA PHE A 81 -8.90 3.47 -5.82
C PHE A 81 -7.83 4.53 -6.04
N VAL A 82 -8.12 5.75 -5.60
CA VAL A 82 -7.13 6.83 -5.53
C VAL A 82 -6.47 6.76 -4.16
N MET A 83 -5.16 6.61 -4.14
CA MET A 83 -4.40 6.46 -2.91
C MET A 83 -3.72 7.78 -2.54
N VAL A 84 -3.76 8.11 -1.25
CA VAL A 84 -3.17 9.33 -0.70
C VAL A 84 -2.41 8.98 0.56
N TYR A 85 -1.21 9.54 0.71
CA TYR A 85 -0.46 9.42 1.96
C TYR A 85 -0.91 10.52 2.92
N ASP A 86 -1.38 10.11 4.10
CA ASP A 86 -1.72 11.01 5.20
C ASP A 86 -0.47 11.22 6.05
N ALA A 87 0.22 12.33 5.84
CA ALA A 87 1.47 12.62 6.53
C ALA A 87 1.27 12.89 8.03
N LEU A 88 0.08 13.35 8.43
CA LEU A 88 -0.21 13.62 9.84
C LEU A 88 -0.32 12.33 10.64
N ASN A 89 -1.07 11.36 10.11
CA ASN A 89 -1.30 10.08 10.78
C ASN A 89 -0.33 9.00 10.33
N LYS A 90 0.48 9.27 9.30
CA LYS A 90 1.42 8.32 8.68
C LYS A 90 0.71 7.06 8.21
N THR A 91 -0.38 7.26 7.48
CA THR A 91 -1.24 6.20 6.98
C THR A 91 -1.44 6.30 5.48
N LEU A 92 -1.81 5.18 4.87
CA LEU A 92 -2.29 5.14 3.50
C LEU A 92 -3.82 5.24 3.53
N ARG A 93 -4.36 6.26 2.89
CA ARG A 93 -5.79 6.41 2.67
C ARG A 93 -6.12 6.12 1.22
N ALA A 94 -7.32 5.62 0.99
CA ALA A 94 -7.80 5.35 -0.36
C ALA A 94 -9.22 5.87 -0.53
N TYR A 95 -9.54 6.29 -1.74
CA TYR A 95 -10.83 6.87 -2.10
C TYR A 95 -11.36 6.18 -3.36
N LYS A 96 -12.67 6.07 -3.46
CA LYS A 96 -13.36 5.52 -4.61
C LYS A 96 -14.35 6.54 -5.17
N GLY A 97 -14.67 6.42 -6.45
CA GLY A 97 -15.75 7.19 -7.06
C GLY A 97 -17.10 6.67 -6.58
N SER A 98 -17.98 7.56 -6.17
CA SER A 98 -19.36 7.24 -5.79
C SER A 98 -20.26 8.41 -6.12
N ALA A 99 -21.23 8.19 -7.00
CA ALA A 99 -22.22 9.20 -7.38
C ALA A 99 -21.58 10.55 -7.81
N GLY A 100 -20.47 10.50 -8.55
CA GLY A 100 -19.79 11.69 -9.06
C GLY A 100 -18.86 12.37 -8.07
N ALA A 101 -18.65 11.81 -6.87
CA ALA A 101 -17.75 12.34 -5.86
C ALA A 101 -16.74 11.27 -5.42
N LEU A 102 -15.62 11.71 -4.85
CA LEU A 102 -14.67 10.81 -4.19
C LEU A 102 -15.11 10.59 -2.76
N VAL A 103 -15.18 9.32 -2.36
CA VAL A 103 -15.53 8.91 -0.99
C VAL A 103 -14.43 8.00 -0.48
N GLU A 104 -14.01 8.21 0.77
CA GLU A 104 -13.02 7.32 1.39
C GLU A 104 -13.56 5.90 1.48
N ILE A 105 -12.72 4.92 1.18
CA ILE A 105 -13.11 3.51 1.29
C ILE A 105 -13.25 3.11 2.76
N ALA A 106 -13.97 2.01 2.98
CA ALA A 106 -14.08 1.36 4.28
C ALA A 106 -13.55 -0.07 4.20
N GLY A 107 -13.42 -0.74 5.32
CA GLY A 107 -12.97 -2.14 5.33
C GLY A 107 -13.79 -3.04 4.43
N ALA A 108 -15.10 -2.77 4.28
CA ALA A 108 -15.97 -3.55 3.40
C ALA A 108 -15.59 -3.48 1.91
N ASP A 109 -14.84 -2.46 1.51
CA ASP A 109 -14.35 -2.30 0.13
C ASP A 109 -13.11 -3.14 -0.16
N ILE A 110 -12.53 -3.75 0.85
CA ILE A 110 -11.28 -4.49 0.77
C ILE A 110 -11.57 -5.98 0.86
N ALA A 111 -11.03 -6.76 -0.09
CA ALA A 111 -11.07 -8.21 -0.01
C ALA A 111 -9.87 -8.71 0.83
N ALA A 112 -9.97 -9.92 1.36
CA ALA A 112 -8.89 -10.51 2.13
C ALA A 112 -7.62 -10.59 1.28
N ASN A 113 -6.50 -10.11 1.82
CA ASN A 113 -5.20 -10.12 1.15
C ASN A 113 -5.14 -9.36 -0.17
N ASP A 114 -5.85 -8.25 -0.29
CA ASP A 114 -5.63 -7.34 -1.41
C ASP A 114 -4.16 -6.93 -1.46
N LEU A 115 -3.64 -6.77 -2.67
CA LEU A 115 -2.27 -6.34 -2.89
C LEU A 115 -2.25 -4.89 -3.34
N VAL A 116 -1.58 -4.05 -2.57
CA VAL A 116 -1.37 -2.64 -2.90
C VAL A 116 0.11 -2.47 -3.24
N ARG A 117 0.38 -1.96 -4.43
CA ARG A 117 1.76 -1.64 -4.85
C ARG A 117 2.00 -0.17 -4.61
N VAL A 118 3.11 0.11 -3.93
CA VAL A 118 3.45 1.48 -3.51
C VAL A 118 4.93 1.74 -3.70
N ILE A 119 5.25 3.02 -3.89
CA ILE A 119 6.62 3.52 -3.73
C ILE A 119 6.65 4.27 -2.41
N VAL A 120 7.54 3.88 -1.51
CA VAL A 120 7.69 4.52 -0.21
C VAL A 120 9.04 5.20 -0.14
N VAL A 121 9.04 6.45 0.29
CA VAL A 121 10.24 7.23 0.55
C VAL A 121 10.41 7.34 2.05
N GLY A 122 11.57 6.97 2.56
CA GLY A 122 11.81 6.96 4.00
C GLY A 122 13.24 6.56 4.36
N GLY A 123 13.35 6.04 5.51
CA GLY A 123 14.66 5.58 5.99
C GLY A 123 14.71 5.24 7.47
#